data_e9251d0db5afc9da970e6a320cef9180
#
_entry.id   e9251d0db5afc9da970e6a320cef9180
#
_cell.length_a   1.000
_cell.length_b   1.000
_cell.length_c   1.000
_cell.angle_alpha   90.00
_cell.angle_beta   90.00
_cell.angle_gamma   90.00
#
_symmetry.space_group_name_H-M   'P 1'
#
loop_
_entity.id
_entity.type
_entity.pdbx_description
1 polymer ?
#
loop_
_entity_poly.entity_id
_entity_poly.type
_entity_poly.pdbx_seq_one_letter_code
_entity_poly.pdbx_strand_id
1 'polypeptide(L)'
;MVSTAVRTFARGIPWNLFLLTLGCGLFALGVKAVAIPHMLISGGVFGTALLINYMTETLSPAVWNVLLNIPIFIAGWLFVGRRFVLYSLYGLAVVSVATQYLDMTINITDPILASIAAGCICGLGLGIVLHSIGCDGGLTIISIALHKRYGISVGQFSLLYNITLFVLAFSMYNPDSMLYSLIMIFVYSKVMEDRKSVV
;
A
#
# COMPACT_ATOMS: atom_id res chain seq x y z
N MET A 1 -31.52 4.81 -17.99
CA MET A 1 -32.01 5.12 -16.63
C MET A 1 -31.33 4.31 -15.49
N VAL A 2 -30.49 3.33 -15.78
CA VAL A 2 -29.75 2.52 -14.77
C VAL A 2 -28.50 3.26 -14.23
N SER A 3 -28.03 4.29 -14.92
CA SER A 3 -26.74 4.95 -14.67
C SER A 3 -26.69 5.85 -13.40
N THR A 4 -27.80 6.46 -12.99
CA THR A 4 -27.82 7.43 -11.87
C THR A 4 -27.87 6.74 -10.50
N ALA A 5 -28.65 5.69 -10.37
CA ALA A 5 -28.78 4.95 -9.11
C ALA A 5 -27.46 4.22 -8.76
N VAL A 6 -26.77 3.64 -9.76
CA VAL A 6 -25.48 2.98 -9.59
C VAL A 6 -24.38 3.99 -9.21
N ARG A 7 -24.37 5.19 -9.80
CA ARG A 7 -23.44 6.27 -9.45
C ARG A 7 -23.68 6.83 -8.03
N THR A 8 -24.93 6.88 -7.59
CA THR A 8 -25.27 7.34 -6.22
C THR A 8 -24.91 6.29 -5.19
N PHE A 9 -25.08 5.00 -5.50
CA PHE A 9 -24.67 3.89 -4.62
C PHE A 9 -23.15 3.76 -4.56
N ALA A 10 -22.43 3.92 -5.66
CA ALA A 10 -20.98 3.90 -5.73
C ALA A 10 -20.31 5.09 -4.99
N ARG A 11 -21.04 6.16 -4.69
CA ARG A 11 -20.63 7.27 -3.84
C ARG A 11 -21.05 7.12 -2.37
N GLY A 12 -21.78 6.08 -2.04
CA GLY A 12 -22.24 5.79 -0.68
C GLY A 12 -21.09 5.44 0.27
N ILE A 13 -21.21 5.87 1.53
CA ILE A 13 -20.27 5.52 2.60
C ILE A 13 -20.04 4.00 2.69
N PRO A 14 -21.10 3.14 2.69
CA PRO A 14 -20.92 1.70 2.84
C PRO A 14 -20.14 1.06 1.69
N TRP A 15 -20.33 1.55 0.48
CA TRP A 15 -19.61 1.03 -0.69
C TRP A 15 -18.11 1.32 -0.63
N ASN A 16 -17.74 2.55 -0.24
CA ASN A 16 -16.34 2.91 -0.06
C ASN A 16 -15.68 2.13 1.07
N LEU A 17 -16.37 1.91 2.19
CA LEU A 17 -15.87 1.08 3.29
C LEU A 17 -15.69 -0.38 2.86
N PHE A 18 -16.64 -0.93 2.09
CA PHE A 18 -16.53 -2.29 1.56
C PHE A 18 -15.31 -2.45 0.65
N LEU A 19 -15.11 -1.51 -0.30
CA LEU A 19 -13.93 -1.53 -1.20
C LEU A 19 -12.63 -1.41 -0.42
N LEU A 20 -12.57 -0.52 0.57
CA LEU A 20 -11.40 -0.36 1.43
C LEU A 20 -11.12 -1.63 2.25
N THR A 21 -12.15 -2.23 2.85
CA THR A 21 -11.98 -3.47 3.63
C THR A 21 -11.47 -4.60 2.75
N LEU A 22 -12.09 -4.79 1.59
CA LEU A 22 -11.70 -5.86 0.66
C LEU A 22 -10.28 -5.63 0.11
N GLY A 23 -10.01 -4.42 -0.37
CA GLY A 23 -8.74 -4.10 -1.01
C GLY A 23 -7.58 -4.06 -0.01
N CYS A 24 -7.76 -3.43 1.14
CA CYS A 24 -6.76 -3.40 2.21
C CYS A 24 -6.54 -4.78 2.83
N GLY A 25 -7.60 -5.60 2.94
CA GLY A 25 -7.51 -6.99 3.40
C GLY A 25 -6.69 -7.86 2.45
N LEU A 26 -6.95 -7.76 1.14
CA LEU A 26 -6.15 -8.46 0.12
C LEU A 26 -4.68 -8.00 0.11
N PHE A 27 -4.44 -6.70 0.24
CA PHE A 27 -3.08 -6.17 0.34
C PHE A 27 -2.36 -6.74 1.57
N ALA A 28 -2.99 -6.70 2.74
CA ALA A 28 -2.44 -7.24 3.98
C ALA A 28 -2.17 -8.75 3.87
N LEU A 29 -3.05 -9.49 3.19
CA LEU A 29 -2.86 -10.92 2.93
C LEU A 29 -1.63 -11.17 2.06
N GLY A 30 -1.48 -10.44 0.94
CA GLY A 30 -0.30 -10.56 0.08
C GLY A 30 1.00 -10.24 0.82
N VAL A 31 0.98 -9.22 1.66
CA VAL A 31 2.15 -8.85 2.48
C VAL A 31 2.43 -9.92 3.54
N LYS A 32 1.44 -10.29 4.35
CA LYS A 32 1.63 -11.19 5.48
C LYS A 32 1.92 -12.63 5.05
N ALA A 33 1.17 -13.13 4.06
CA ALA A 33 1.26 -14.52 3.64
C ALA A 33 2.46 -14.79 2.72
N VAL A 34 2.93 -13.79 1.96
CA VAL A 34 3.98 -14.01 0.95
C VAL A 34 5.16 -13.06 1.12
N ALA A 35 4.96 -11.76 1.24
CA ALA A 35 6.06 -10.81 1.24
C ALA A 35 6.94 -10.93 2.50
N ILE A 36 6.35 -10.97 3.69
CA ILE A 36 7.08 -11.06 4.96
C ILE A 36 7.92 -12.34 5.05
N PRO A 37 7.39 -13.55 4.76
CA PRO A 37 8.18 -14.78 4.84
C PRO A 37 9.40 -14.80 3.90
N HIS A 38 9.32 -14.10 2.77
CA HIS A 38 10.42 -14.02 1.78
C HIS A 38 11.24 -12.73 1.92
N MET A 39 11.04 -11.96 3.00
CA MET A 39 11.76 -10.71 3.27
C MET A 39 11.67 -9.70 2.11
N LEU A 40 10.52 -9.68 1.41
CA LEU A 40 10.27 -8.75 0.33
C LEU A 40 9.83 -7.40 0.89
N ILE A 41 10.28 -6.32 0.25
CA ILE A 41 9.91 -4.96 0.60
C ILE A 41 8.86 -4.47 -0.40
N SER A 42 7.67 -4.11 0.10
CA SER A 42 6.68 -3.40 -0.69
C SER A 42 7.10 -1.93 -0.85
N GLY A 43 6.52 -1.21 -1.80
CA GLY A 43 6.75 0.23 -1.92
C GLY A 43 6.03 1.05 -0.85
N GLY A 44 6.31 2.36 -0.86
CA GLY A 44 5.62 3.34 -0.02
C GLY A 44 6.00 3.28 1.46
N VAL A 45 5.15 3.89 2.30
CA VAL A 45 5.39 3.97 3.75
C VAL A 45 5.34 2.59 4.41
N PHE A 46 4.48 1.70 3.90
CA PHE A 46 4.45 0.32 4.39
C PHE A 46 5.76 -0.42 4.10
N GLY A 47 6.38 -0.19 2.93
CA GLY A 47 7.71 -0.71 2.60
C GLY A 47 8.79 -0.20 3.54
N THR A 48 8.71 1.08 3.94
CA THR A 48 9.60 1.63 4.97
C THR A 48 9.39 0.96 6.32
N ALA A 49 8.12 0.69 6.70
CA ALA A 49 7.80 -0.03 7.93
C ALA A 49 8.38 -1.45 7.93
N LEU A 50 8.31 -2.16 6.79
CA LEU A 50 8.92 -3.47 6.62
C LEU A 50 10.45 -3.40 6.74
N LEU A 51 11.09 -2.45 6.06
CA LEU A 51 12.54 -2.26 6.13
C LEU A 51 13.01 -2.02 7.56
N ILE A 52 12.35 -1.11 8.29
CA ILE A 52 12.67 -0.83 9.69
C ILE A 52 12.47 -2.09 10.56
N ASN A 53 11.39 -2.83 10.33
CA ASN A 53 11.13 -4.08 11.06
C ASN A 53 12.24 -5.10 10.81
N TYR A 54 12.66 -5.32 9.56
CA TYR A 54 13.72 -6.27 9.23
C TYR A 54 15.09 -5.88 9.82
N MET A 55 15.32 -4.58 10.06
CA MET A 55 16.56 -4.10 10.67
C MET A 55 16.55 -4.14 12.18
N THR A 56 15.42 -3.89 12.80
CA THR A 56 15.34 -3.66 14.25
C THR A 56 14.74 -4.83 15.01
N GLU A 57 13.87 -5.61 14.36
CA GLU A 57 13.10 -6.73 14.95
C GLU A 57 12.35 -6.39 16.26
N THR A 58 12.17 -5.08 16.53
CA THR A 58 11.65 -4.60 17.82
C THR A 58 10.12 -4.57 17.86
N LEU A 59 9.49 -4.12 16.78
CA LEU A 59 8.04 -3.93 16.67
C LEU A 59 7.52 -4.58 15.39
N SER A 60 6.27 -5.05 15.40
CA SER A 60 5.68 -5.61 14.18
C SER A 60 5.59 -4.58 13.04
N PRO A 61 5.59 -5.02 11.76
CA PRO A 61 5.44 -4.12 10.61
C PRO A 61 4.17 -3.29 10.68
N ALA A 62 3.10 -3.85 11.25
CA ALA A 62 1.83 -3.15 11.45
C ALA A 62 1.98 -1.95 12.38
N VAL A 63 2.71 -2.09 13.48
CA VAL A 63 2.95 -1.01 14.45
C VAL A 63 3.82 0.07 13.83
N TRP A 64 4.91 -0.29 13.15
CA TRP A 64 5.75 0.66 12.42
C TRP A 64 4.96 1.44 11.37
N ASN A 65 4.08 0.75 10.62
CA ASN A 65 3.22 1.40 9.65
C ASN A 65 2.31 2.46 10.30
N VAL A 66 1.69 2.15 11.44
CA VAL A 66 0.85 3.12 12.16
C VAL A 66 1.68 4.32 12.62
N LEU A 67 2.84 4.09 13.26
CA LEU A 67 3.70 5.15 13.77
C LEU A 67 4.16 6.12 12.67
N LEU A 68 4.63 5.57 11.54
CA LEU A 68 5.08 6.37 10.41
C LEU A 68 3.93 7.17 9.75
N ASN A 69 2.72 6.66 9.83
CA ASN A 69 1.56 7.32 9.27
C ASN A 69 1.00 8.45 10.14
N ILE A 70 1.26 8.50 11.46
CA ILE A 70 0.77 9.56 12.34
C ILE A 70 1.08 10.97 11.79
N PRO A 71 2.36 11.34 11.54
CA PRO A 71 2.67 12.68 11.02
C PRO A 71 2.08 12.92 9.63
N ILE A 72 1.97 11.87 8.82
CA ILE A 72 1.40 11.94 7.47
C ILE A 72 -0.09 12.29 7.51
N PHE A 73 -0.84 11.68 8.43
CA PHE A 73 -2.27 11.95 8.60
C PHE A 73 -2.52 13.35 9.15
N ILE A 74 -1.65 13.85 10.03
CA ILE A 74 -1.72 15.25 10.50
C ILE A 74 -1.54 16.21 9.32
N ALA A 75 -0.52 15.99 8.49
CA ALA A 75 -0.31 16.77 7.28
C ALA A 75 -1.47 16.64 6.28
N GLY A 76 -1.97 15.42 6.08
CA GLY A 76 -3.13 15.15 5.21
C GLY A 76 -4.38 15.87 5.64
N TRP A 77 -4.63 15.96 6.95
CA TRP A 77 -5.76 16.69 7.50
C TRP A 77 -5.72 18.18 7.16
N LEU A 78 -4.54 18.79 7.17
CA LEU A 78 -4.34 20.20 6.88
C LEU A 78 -4.39 20.53 5.38
N PHE A 79 -3.84 19.63 4.52
CA PHE A 79 -3.60 19.95 3.11
C PHE A 79 -4.52 19.23 2.12
N VAL A 80 -5.04 18.05 2.46
CA VAL A 80 -5.81 17.23 1.50
C VAL A 80 -7.30 17.36 1.73
N GLY A 81 -7.79 17.03 2.91
CA GLY A 81 -9.20 17.16 3.26
C GLY A 81 -9.69 16.05 4.21
N ARG A 82 -10.63 16.43 5.08
CA ARG A 82 -11.10 15.58 6.18
C ARG A 82 -11.71 14.25 5.74
N ARG A 83 -12.53 14.26 4.68
CA ARG A 83 -13.20 13.03 4.19
C ARG A 83 -12.19 12.01 3.69
N PHE A 84 -11.24 12.44 2.86
CA PHE A 84 -10.19 11.58 2.33
C PHE A 84 -9.35 10.97 3.47
N VAL A 85 -8.95 11.79 4.43
CA VAL A 85 -8.14 11.37 5.59
C VAL A 85 -8.88 10.35 6.45
N LEU A 86 -10.17 10.54 6.72
CA LEU A 86 -10.97 9.58 7.51
C LEU A 86 -11.08 8.21 6.82
N TYR A 87 -11.35 8.18 5.51
CA TYR A 87 -11.36 6.92 4.77
C TYR A 87 -9.98 6.25 4.73
N SER A 88 -8.92 7.03 4.57
CA SER A 88 -7.56 6.52 4.57
C SER A 88 -7.12 6.03 5.96
N LEU A 89 -7.57 6.68 7.03
CA LEU A 89 -7.36 6.21 8.40
C LEU A 89 -8.04 4.85 8.64
N TYR A 90 -9.26 4.67 8.11
CA TYR A 90 -9.93 3.38 8.12
C TYR A 90 -9.14 2.32 7.33
N GLY A 91 -8.66 2.65 6.12
CA GLY A 91 -7.83 1.76 5.32
C GLY A 91 -6.54 1.35 6.04
N LEU A 92 -5.84 2.31 6.67
CA LEU A 92 -4.67 2.05 7.50
C LEU A 92 -4.99 1.10 8.66
N ALA A 93 -6.12 1.31 9.35
CA ALA A 93 -6.55 0.44 10.44
C ALA A 93 -6.80 -0.99 9.95
N VAL A 94 -7.48 -1.16 8.81
CA VAL A 94 -7.74 -2.48 8.20
C VAL A 94 -6.42 -3.18 7.84
N VAL A 95 -5.50 -2.48 7.15
CA VAL A 95 -4.18 -3.07 6.79
C VAL A 95 -3.43 -3.49 8.04
N SER A 96 -3.35 -2.61 9.04
CA SER A 96 -2.56 -2.86 10.25
C SER A 96 -3.14 -4.01 11.08
N VAL A 97 -4.45 -4.04 11.28
CA VAL A 97 -5.15 -5.13 11.99
C VAL A 97 -5.01 -6.44 11.23
N ALA A 98 -5.27 -6.43 9.92
CA ALA A 98 -5.13 -7.63 9.11
C ALA A 98 -3.70 -8.16 9.12
N THR A 99 -2.68 -7.30 8.92
CA THR A 99 -1.27 -7.73 8.97
C THR A 99 -0.85 -8.25 10.34
N GLN A 100 -1.43 -7.73 11.43
CA GLN A 100 -1.12 -8.16 12.78
C GLN A 100 -1.73 -9.54 13.12
N TYR A 101 -2.99 -9.76 12.76
CA TYR A 101 -3.77 -10.92 13.21
C TYR A 101 -3.93 -12.04 12.17
N LEU A 102 -3.61 -11.80 10.90
CA LEU A 102 -3.58 -12.86 9.90
C LEU A 102 -2.38 -13.78 10.14
N ASP A 103 -2.64 -15.01 10.57
CA ASP A 103 -1.63 -16.06 10.68
C ASP A 103 -1.70 -17.02 9.48
N MET A 104 -1.49 -16.45 8.28
CA MET A 104 -1.44 -17.22 7.04
C MET A 104 -0.08 -17.04 6.39
N THR A 105 0.62 -18.14 6.16
CA THR A 105 1.85 -18.18 5.37
C THR A 105 1.65 -19.11 4.18
N ILE A 106 1.94 -18.62 2.98
CA ILE A 106 1.94 -19.42 1.76
C ILE A 106 3.39 -19.80 1.48
N ASN A 107 3.68 -21.09 1.61
CA ASN A 107 5.05 -21.59 1.47
C ASN A 107 5.39 -21.77 -0.01
N ILE A 108 5.88 -20.72 -0.65
CA ILE A 108 6.35 -20.73 -2.04
C ILE A 108 7.87 -20.89 -1.98
N THR A 109 8.39 -22.02 -2.48
CA THR A 109 9.83 -22.32 -2.39
C THR A 109 10.70 -21.47 -3.30
N ASP A 110 10.15 -21.01 -4.43
CA ASP A 110 10.87 -20.16 -5.40
C ASP A 110 10.65 -18.68 -5.09
N PRO A 111 11.71 -17.90 -4.77
CA PRO A 111 11.58 -16.47 -4.45
C PRO A 111 11.06 -15.62 -5.60
N ILE A 112 11.33 -16.00 -6.86
CA ILE A 112 10.80 -15.27 -8.02
C ILE A 112 9.28 -15.46 -8.10
N LEU A 113 8.82 -16.69 -7.93
CA LEU A 113 7.40 -17.02 -7.93
C LEU A 113 6.66 -16.33 -6.76
N ALA A 114 7.31 -16.29 -5.58
CA ALA A 114 6.82 -15.56 -4.41
C ALA A 114 6.68 -14.06 -4.70
N SER A 115 7.66 -13.44 -5.37
CA SER A 115 7.64 -12.02 -5.74
C SER A 115 6.50 -11.71 -6.69
N ILE A 116 6.28 -12.55 -7.70
CA ILE A 116 5.18 -12.39 -8.65
C ILE A 116 3.83 -12.57 -7.94
N ALA A 117 3.68 -13.60 -7.12
CA ALA A 117 2.45 -13.87 -6.38
C ALA A 117 2.11 -12.71 -5.41
N ALA A 118 3.10 -12.25 -4.62
CA ALA A 118 2.94 -11.10 -3.74
C ALA A 118 2.55 -9.84 -4.52
N GLY A 119 3.23 -9.57 -5.65
CA GLY A 119 2.94 -8.43 -6.52
C GLY A 119 1.53 -8.47 -7.08
N CYS A 120 1.06 -9.63 -7.54
CA CYS A 120 -0.30 -9.81 -8.03
C CYS A 120 -1.35 -9.57 -6.93
N ILE A 121 -1.21 -10.21 -5.79
CA ILE A 121 -2.18 -10.11 -4.68
C ILE A 121 -2.23 -8.67 -4.15
N CYS A 122 -1.07 -8.07 -3.88
CA CYS A 122 -0.98 -6.69 -3.41
C CYS A 122 -1.50 -5.69 -4.45
N GLY A 123 -1.16 -5.90 -5.74
CA GLY A 123 -1.62 -5.05 -6.84
C GLY A 123 -3.14 -5.11 -7.04
N LEU A 124 -3.75 -6.29 -6.94
CA LEU A 124 -5.19 -6.45 -6.95
C LEU A 124 -5.84 -5.74 -5.76
N GLY A 125 -5.29 -5.91 -4.56
CA GLY A 125 -5.78 -5.27 -3.34
C GLY A 125 -5.82 -3.75 -3.47
N LEU A 126 -4.70 -3.14 -3.79
CA LEU A 126 -4.62 -1.68 -3.94
C LEU A 126 -5.33 -1.17 -5.20
N GLY A 127 -5.40 -1.97 -6.27
CA GLY A 127 -6.26 -1.66 -7.42
C GLY A 127 -7.72 -1.49 -7.01
N ILE A 128 -8.23 -2.32 -6.10
CA ILE A 128 -9.59 -2.18 -5.54
C ILE A 128 -9.69 -0.91 -4.66
N VAL A 129 -8.69 -0.63 -3.82
CA VAL A 129 -8.65 0.58 -2.98
C VAL A 129 -8.75 1.85 -3.81
N LEU A 130 -8.10 1.90 -4.99
CA LEU A 130 -8.15 3.05 -5.89
C LEU A 130 -9.55 3.39 -6.43
N HIS A 131 -10.49 2.46 -6.38
CA HIS A 131 -11.90 2.72 -6.72
C HIS A 131 -12.68 3.33 -5.56
N SER A 132 -12.10 3.43 -4.37
CA SER A 132 -12.66 4.14 -3.22
C SER A 132 -12.18 5.60 -3.16
N ILE A 133 -12.76 6.37 -2.24
CA ILE A 133 -12.34 7.77 -1.98
C ILE A 133 -11.08 7.81 -1.10
N GLY A 134 -10.74 6.72 -0.41
CA GLY A 134 -9.58 6.63 0.48
C GLY A 134 -8.37 5.98 -0.17
N CYS A 135 -7.36 5.77 0.65
CA CYS A 135 -6.15 5.00 0.31
C CYS A 135 -5.74 4.12 1.50
N ASP A 136 -4.74 3.27 1.29
CA ASP A 136 -4.10 2.44 2.32
C ASP A 136 -3.27 3.25 3.34
N GLY A 137 -3.24 4.57 3.19
CA GLY A 137 -2.45 5.50 4.00
C GLY A 137 -1.14 5.94 3.32
N GLY A 138 -0.28 6.61 4.06
CA GLY A 138 1.10 6.86 3.75
C GLY A 138 1.39 7.73 2.54
N LEU A 139 2.15 7.18 1.61
CA LEU A 139 2.76 7.90 0.51
C LEU A 139 1.76 8.66 -0.37
N THR A 140 0.58 8.08 -0.60
CA THR A 140 -0.47 8.69 -1.42
C THR A 140 -0.95 10.02 -0.84
N ILE A 141 -1.07 10.11 0.49
CA ILE A 141 -1.48 11.35 1.18
C ILE A 141 -0.43 12.45 0.97
N ILE A 142 0.85 12.11 1.17
CA ILE A 142 1.96 13.05 0.97
C ILE A 142 2.01 13.50 -0.47
N SER A 143 1.91 12.56 -1.41
CA SER A 143 1.95 12.84 -2.85
C SER A 143 0.87 13.82 -3.28
N ILE A 144 -0.37 13.64 -2.78
CA ILE A 144 -1.49 14.55 -3.07
C ILE A 144 -1.28 15.92 -2.41
N ALA A 145 -0.76 15.96 -1.19
CA ALA A 145 -0.46 17.21 -0.49
C ALA A 145 0.61 18.03 -1.24
N LEU A 146 1.69 17.37 -1.69
CA LEU A 146 2.75 17.99 -2.49
C LEU A 146 2.23 18.46 -3.86
N HIS A 147 1.39 17.64 -4.50
CA HIS A 147 0.77 18.02 -5.77
C HIS A 147 -0.05 19.30 -5.64
N LYS A 148 -0.88 19.39 -4.60
CA LYS A 148 -1.70 20.59 -4.35
C LYS A 148 -0.87 21.84 -4.03
N ARG A 149 0.26 21.70 -3.34
CA ARG A 149 1.05 22.83 -2.87
C ARG A 149 2.16 23.26 -3.86
N TYR A 150 2.78 22.31 -4.54
CA TYR A 150 3.96 22.54 -5.37
C TYR A 150 3.79 22.12 -6.83
N GLY A 151 2.64 21.53 -7.20
CA GLY A 151 2.39 21.04 -8.56
C GLY A 151 3.18 19.78 -8.96
N ILE A 152 3.90 19.15 -8.01
CA ILE A 152 4.68 17.93 -8.28
C ILE A 152 3.70 16.78 -8.60
N SER A 153 3.95 16.03 -9.66
CA SER A 153 3.06 14.91 -10.00
C SER A 153 3.16 13.80 -8.96
N VAL A 154 2.00 13.21 -8.61
CA VAL A 154 1.88 12.13 -7.61
C VAL A 154 2.80 10.96 -7.98
N GLY A 155 2.87 10.62 -9.27
CA GLY A 155 3.71 9.53 -9.76
C GLY A 155 5.21 9.80 -9.62
N GLN A 156 5.65 11.03 -9.95
CA GLN A 156 7.07 11.41 -9.82
C GLN A 156 7.53 11.35 -8.36
N PHE A 157 6.72 11.88 -7.44
CA PHE A 157 7.07 11.82 -6.02
C PHE A 157 7.11 10.37 -5.49
N SER A 158 6.11 9.56 -5.85
CA SER A 158 6.08 8.15 -5.45
C SER A 158 7.27 7.37 -6.00
N LEU A 159 7.65 7.64 -7.26
CA LEU A 159 8.80 7.00 -7.89
C LEU A 159 10.10 7.40 -7.20
N LEU A 160 10.31 8.69 -6.94
CA LEU A 160 11.49 9.20 -6.25
C LEU A 160 11.62 8.60 -4.84
N TYR A 161 10.51 8.57 -4.09
CA TYR A 161 10.46 7.96 -2.76
C TYR A 161 10.85 6.48 -2.80
N ASN A 162 10.27 5.72 -3.72
CA ASN A 162 10.56 4.29 -3.85
C ASN A 162 12.02 4.05 -4.27
N ILE A 163 12.57 4.84 -5.20
CA ILE A 163 14.00 4.74 -5.55
C ILE A 163 14.86 4.99 -4.31
N THR A 164 14.57 6.04 -3.53
CA THR A 164 15.32 6.34 -2.31
C THR A 164 15.22 5.19 -1.30
N LEU A 165 14.02 4.66 -1.10
CA LEU A 165 13.79 3.51 -0.23
C LEU A 165 14.63 2.30 -0.67
N PHE A 166 14.65 2.00 -1.97
CA PHE A 166 15.41 0.86 -2.49
C PHE A 166 16.92 1.05 -2.43
N VAL A 167 17.42 2.26 -2.68
CA VAL A 167 18.85 2.55 -2.51
C VAL A 167 19.29 2.35 -1.07
N LEU A 168 18.49 2.82 -0.12
CA LEU A 168 18.75 2.60 1.31
C LEU A 168 18.68 1.11 1.67
N ALA A 169 17.66 0.41 1.21
CA ALA A 169 17.49 -1.01 1.46
C ALA A 169 18.62 -1.84 0.87
N PHE A 170 19.08 -1.52 -0.34
CA PHE A 170 20.18 -2.21 -1.01
C PHE A 170 21.51 -2.05 -0.26
N SER A 171 21.73 -0.88 0.37
CA SER A 171 22.93 -0.63 1.17
C SER A 171 22.95 -1.36 2.51
N MET A 172 21.76 -1.74 3.02
CA MET A 172 21.60 -2.23 4.40
C MET A 172 21.12 -3.68 4.50
N TYR A 173 20.67 -4.25 3.37
CA TYR A 173 20.02 -5.56 3.35
C TYR A 173 20.56 -6.45 2.22
N ASN A 174 20.15 -7.73 2.20
CA ASN A 174 20.62 -8.72 1.22
C ASN A 174 20.24 -8.31 -0.22
N PRO A 175 21.21 -8.19 -1.16
CA PRO A 175 20.98 -7.77 -2.54
C PRO A 175 19.92 -8.61 -3.28
N ASP A 176 19.90 -9.92 -3.03
CA ASP A 176 18.96 -10.84 -3.71
C ASP A 176 17.52 -10.54 -3.35
N SER A 177 17.22 -10.31 -2.06
CA SER A 177 15.88 -9.93 -1.60
C SER A 177 15.42 -8.60 -2.18
N MET A 178 16.37 -7.69 -2.46
CA MET A 178 16.04 -6.42 -3.10
C MET A 178 15.66 -6.59 -4.57
N LEU A 179 16.36 -7.45 -5.30
CA LEU A 179 16.02 -7.76 -6.70
C LEU A 179 14.62 -8.41 -6.79
N TYR A 180 14.32 -9.35 -5.90
CA TYR A 180 12.98 -9.95 -5.82
C TYR A 180 11.90 -8.92 -5.44
N SER A 181 12.23 -7.97 -4.57
CA SER A 181 11.31 -6.88 -4.21
C SER A 181 11.04 -5.94 -5.40
N LEU A 182 12.04 -5.68 -6.26
CA LEU A 182 11.83 -4.92 -7.49
C LEU A 182 10.88 -5.64 -8.45
N ILE A 183 11.01 -6.95 -8.60
CA ILE A 183 10.07 -7.76 -9.39
C ILE A 183 8.67 -7.65 -8.82
N MET A 184 8.52 -7.80 -7.51
CA MET A 184 7.23 -7.63 -6.82
C MET A 184 6.59 -6.27 -7.11
N ILE A 185 7.35 -5.17 -6.99
CA ILE A 185 6.83 -3.81 -7.22
C ILE A 185 6.49 -3.59 -8.69
N PHE A 186 7.28 -4.12 -9.61
CA PHE A 186 6.96 -4.03 -11.04
C PHE A 186 5.64 -4.73 -11.36
N VAL A 187 5.45 -5.97 -10.90
CA VAL A 187 4.21 -6.72 -11.08
C VAL A 187 3.04 -6.01 -10.41
N TYR A 188 3.20 -5.58 -9.17
CA TYR A 188 2.24 -4.80 -8.41
C TYR A 188 1.79 -3.54 -9.17
N SER A 189 2.73 -2.77 -9.70
CA SER A 189 2.43 -1.55 -10.45
C SER A 189 1.65 -1.84 -11.73
N LYS A 190 2.02 -2.90 -12.45
CA LYS A 190 1.32 -3.31 -13.68
C LYS A 190 -0.11 -3.77 -13.41
N VAL A 191 -0.31 -4.62 -12.41
CA VAL A 191 -1.65 -5.11 -12.02
C VAL A 191 -2.53 -3.95 -11.54
N MET A 192 -1.96 -2.98 -10.82
CA MET A 192 -2.67 -1.79 -10.36
C MET A 192 -3.04 -0.85 -11.52
N GLU A 193 -2.16 -0.69 -12.52
CA GLU A 193 -2.38 0.19 -13.67
C GLU A 193 -3.45 -0.36 -14.62
N ASP A 194 -3.43 -1.66 -14.89
CA ASP A 194 -4.40 -2.33 -15.76
C ASP A 194 -5.84 -2.16 -15.26
N ARG A 195 -6.02 -2.07 -13.94
CA ARG A 195 -7.32 -1.79 -13.31
C ARG A 195 -7.78 -0.33 -13.45
N LYS A 196 -6.88 0.64 -13.66
CA LYS A 196 -7.24 2.04 -13.93
C LYS A 196 -7.82 2.26 -15.32
N SER A 197 -7.44 1.42 -16.28
CA SER A 197 -7.88 1.54 -17.69
C SER A 197 -9.30 1.03 -17.95
N VAL A 198 -9.94 0.40 -16.97
CA VAL A 198 -11.29 -0.20 -17.09
C VAL A 198 -12.41 0.74 -16.60
N VAL A 199 -12.09 2.00 -16.24
CA VAL A 199 -13.06 3.05 -15.81
C VAL A 199 -13.09 4.23 -16.83
#